data_5ad3473e213fd63bee3b39ca3dd610b5
#
_entry.id   5ad3473e213fd63bee3b39ca3dd610b5
#
_cell.length_a   1.000
_cell.length_b   1.000
_cell.length_c   1.000
_cell.angle_alpha   90.00
_cell.angle_beta   90.00
_cell.angle_gamma   90.00
#
_symmetry.space_group_name_H-M   'P 1'
#
loop_
_entity.id
_entity.type
_entity.pdbx_description
1 polymer ?
#
loop_
_entity_poly.entity_id
_entity_poly.type
_entity_poly.pdbx_seq_one_letter_code
_entity_poly.pdbx_strand_id
1 'polypeptide(L)'
;MNKLITISSALLTAAAVKAQTPNIVFILADDLGYGDISAFNPESKIHTPNIDKLAEHGIAFTDAHASSALSTPSRYSLLTGRYPWRTKLKRGGLDGDSPAMIDPERRTIAQMFSANGYNTACIGKWHLGWDWGYTNNGRSMKDIDFSLPIKNGPTDKGFDYYFGIPASLDISPYVYVENNKATSIPDHVIEPQKKNLALLMHGGMAGADFTPEECFPNI
;
A
#
# COMPACT_ATOMS: atom_id res chain seq x y z
N MET A 1 -12.60 66.98 -40.77
CA MET A 1 -11.44 66.03 -40.76
C MET A 1 -11.68 65.03 -39.64
N ASN A 2 -12.30 63.88 -39.95
CA ASN A 2 -12.58 62.83 -38.97
C ASN A 2 -11.43 61.84 -38.97
N LYS A 3 -10.74 61.72 -37.85
CA LYS A 3 -9.73 60.68 -37.64
C LYS A 3 -10.42 59.40 -37.17
N LEU A 4 -10.47 58.38 -38.04
CA LEU A 4 -10.85 57.04 -37.62
C LEU A 4 -9.70 56.47 -36.78
N ILE A 5 -10.02 56.15 -35.53
CA ILE A 5 -9.12 55.36 -34.66
C ILE A 5 -9.47 53.91 -34.88
N THR A 6 -8.54 53.19 -35.55
CA THR A 6 -8.66 51.75 -35.74
C THR A 6 -8.14 51.07 -34.48
N ILE A 7 -9.03 50.50 -33.70
CA ILE A 7 -8.62 49.67 -32.54
C ILE A 7 -8.34 48.26 -33.04
N SER A 8 -7.08 47.92 -33.13
CA SER A 8 -6.65 46.53 -33.40
C SER A 8 -6.85 45.70 -32.15
N SER A 9 -7.91 44.90 -32.16
CA SER A 9 -8.12 43.89 -31.14
C SER A 9 -7.12 42.75 -31.33
N ALA A 10 -6.01 42.79 -30.61
CA ALA A 10 -5.12 41.61 -30.49
C ALA A 10 -5.88 40.55 -29.65
N LEU A 11 -6.42 39.53 -30.33
CA LEU A 11 -6.87 38.32 -29.67
C LEU A 11 -5.62 37.62 -29.05
N LEU A 12 -5.43 37.76 -27.75
CA LEU A 12 -4.55 36.88 -26.99
C LEU A 12 -5.25 35.51 -26.95
N THR A 13 -4.88 34.64 -27.87
CA THR A 13 -5.13 33.21 -27.71
C THR A 13 -4.22 32.72 -26.57
N ALA A 14 -4.75 32.69 -25.35
CA ALA A 14 -4.13 31.96 -24.27
C ALA A 14 -4.15 30.47 -24.67
N ALA A 15 -3.05 29.99 -25.25
CA ALA A 15 -2.83 28.58 -25.38
C ALA A 15 -2.86 28.03 -23.95
N ALA A 16 -3.94 27.34 -23.60
CA ALA A 16 -4.01 26.59 -22.35
C ALA A 16 -2.92 25.52 -22.43
N VAL A 17 -1.77 25.80 -21.86
CA VAL A 17 -0.73 24.81 -21.62
C VAL A 17 -1.38 23.80 -20.71
N LYS A 18 -1.83 22.68 -21.26
CA LYS A 18 -2.33 21.56 -20.49
C LYS A 18 -1.15 21.09 -19.64
N ALA A 19 -1.13 21.46 -18.38
CA ALA A 19 -0.11 21.02 -17.46
C ALA A 19 -0.09 19.50 -17.52
N GLN A 20 1.07 18.92 -17.89
CA GLN A 20 1.22 17.49 -17.93
C GLN A 20 1.10 16.97 -16.50
N THR A 21 0.14 16.09 -16.25
CA THR A 21 -0.04 15.47 -14.94
C THR A 21 1.20 14.63 -14.62
N PRO A 22 1.89 14.86 -13.49
CA PRO A 22 3.10 14.13 -13.16
C PRO A 22 2.76 12.68 -12.79
N ASN A 23 3.67 11.75 -13.07
CA ASN A 23 3.63 10.43 -12.47
C ASN A 23 3.97 10.54 -10.97
N ILE A 24 3.29 9.75 -10.15
CA ILE A 24 3.46 9.77 -8.69
C ILE A 24 3.84 8.36 -8.25
N VAL A 25 5.00 8.24 -7.61
CA VAL A 25 5.46 7.01 -6.97
C VAL A 25 5.51 7.26 -5.47
N PHE A 26 4.72 6.50 -4.71
CA PHE A 26 4.71 6.55 -3.26
C PHE A 26 5.37 5.28 -2.70
N ILE A 27 6.45 5.44 -1.94
CA ILE A 27 7.19 4.33 -1.33
C ILE A 27 6.99 4.39 0.19
N LEU A 28 6.38 3.36 0.76
CA LEU A 28 6.23 3.19 2.20
C LEU A 28 7.18 2.09 2.68
N ALA A 29 8.24 2.48 3.37
CA ALA A 29 9.10 1.54 4.06
C ALA A 29 8.46 1.17 5.41
N ASP A 30 8.26 -0.13 5.63
CA ASP A 30 7.66 -0.69 6.83
C ASP A 30 8.73 -0.87 7.92
N ASP A 31 8.48 -0.31 9.11
CA ASP A 31 9.38 -0.35 10.27
C ASP A 31 10.78 0.27 10.05
N LEU A 32 10.95 1.14 9.06
CA LEU A 32 12.18 1.89 8.86
C LEU A 32 12.21 3.10 9.81
N GLY A 33 13.18 3.14 10.71
CA GLY A 33 13.36 4.24 11.63
C GLY A 33 14.00 5.47 10.97
N TYR A 34 13.72 6.66 11.48
CA TYR A 34 14.33 7.90 11.01
C TYR A 34 15.86 7.84 11.04
N GLY A 35 16.43 7.28 12.11
CA GLY A 35 17.87 7.12 12.29
C GLY A 35 18.50 5.98 11.48
N ASP A 36 17.72 5.19 10.76
CA ASP A 36 18.23 4.12 9.89
C ASP A 36 18.67 4.64 8.50
N ILE A 37 18.22 5.84 8.14
CA ILE A 37 18.56 6.48 6.86
C ILE A 37 19.88 7.22 7.01
N SER A 38 20.90 6.87 6.19
CA SER A 38 22.24 7.45 6.29
C SER A 38 22.29 8.97 6.03
N ALA A 39 21.39 9.51 5.21
CA ALA A 39 21.27 10.96 5.01
C ALA A 39 20.85 11.73 6.28
N PHE A 40 20.16 11.08 7.23
CA PHE A 40 19.70 11.69 8.48
C PHE A 40 20.55 11.32 9.69
N ASN A 41 21.32 10.24 9.60
CA ASN A 41 22.18 9.77 10.67
C ASN A 41 23.51 9.23 10.11
N PRO A 42 24.61 9.99 10.27
CA PRO A 42 25.94 9.54 9.81
C PRO A 42 26.43 8.25 10.49
N GLU A 43 25.88 7.93 11.67
CA GLU A 43 26.21 6.70 12.42
C GLU A 43 25.26 5.53 12.10
N SER A 44 24.39 5.68 11.11
CA SER A 44 23.51 4.60 10.68
C SER A 44 24.32 3.37 10.28
N LYS A 45 23.91 2.20 10.77
CA LYS A 45 24.50 0.92 10.40
C LYS A 45 23.98 0.41 9.05
N ILE A 46 22.97 1.06 8.48
CA ILE A 46 22.35 0.72 7.22
C ILE A 46 22.76 1.77 6.19
N HIS A 47 23.37 1.33 5.09
CA HIS A 47 23.67 2.22 3.97
C HIS A 47 22.44 2.35 3.07
N THR A 48 21.94 3.57 2.90
CA THR A 48 20.74 3.88 2.11
C THR A 48 21.03 4.83 0.94
N PRO A 49 21.98 4.50 0.03
CA PRO A 49 22.49 5.46 -0.97
C PRO A 49 21.44 5.96 -1.95
N ASN A 50 20.41 5.17 -2.23
CA ASN A 50 19.35 5.59 -3.13
C ASN A 50 18.33 6.50 -2.43
N ILE A 51 18.05 6.27 -1.15
CA ILE A 51 17.20 7.17 -0.34
C ILE A 51 17.95 8.49 -0.09
N ASP A 52 19.25 8.40 0.16
CA ASP A 52 20.11 9.60 0.35
C ASP A 52 20.11 10.50 -0.89
N LYS A 53 20.15 9.91 -2.09
CA LYS A 53 20.01 10.68 -3.34
C LYS A 53 18.64 11.35 -3.48
N LEU A 54 17.57 10.69 -3.02
CA LEU A 54 16.25 11.33 -3.01
C LEU A 54 16.23 12.53 -2.05
N ALA A 55 16.85 12.41 -0.89
CA ALA A 55 16.97 13.51 0.07
C ALA A 55 17.82 14.67 -0.48
N GLU A 56 18.91 14.36 -1.19
CA GLU A 56 19.81 15.35 -1.80
C GLU A 56 19.14 16.15 -2.92
N HIS A 57 18.34 15.50 -3.77
CA HIS A 57 17.71 16.12 -4.95
C HIS A 57 16.25 16.55 -4.73
N GLY A 58 15.70 16.28 -3.56
CA GLY A 58 14.31 16.55 -3.21
C GLY A 58 14.15 17.40 -1.96
N ILE A 59 13.11 17.11 -1.20
CA ILE A 59 12.82 17.77 0.08
C ILE A 59 12.82 16.71 1.18
N ALA A 60 13.65 16.90 2.19
CA ALA A 60 13.67 16.09 3.39
C ALA A 60 12.85 16.77 4.50
N PHE A 61 11.80 16.09 4.97
CA PHE A 61 11.00 16.56 6.08
C PHE A 61 11.60 16.06 7.40
N THR A 62 12.09 16.96 8.23
CA THR A 62 12.73 16.63 9.51
C THR A 62 11.73 16.50 10.67
N ASP A 63 10.48 16.88 10.47
CA ASP A 63 9.41 16.83 11.47
C ASP A 63 8.12 16.28 10.84
N ALA A 64 8.18 15.08 10.27
CA ALA A 64 7.06 14.37 9.71
C ALA A 64 6.71 13.16 10.59
N HIS A 65 5.43 12.99 10.92
CA HIS A 65 4.96 11.96 11.84
C HIS A 65 4.00 11.01 11.17
N ALA A 66 4.23 9.71 11.35
CA ALA A 66 3.23 8.70 11.05
C ALA A 66 2.06 8.82 12.02
N SER A 67 0.85 8.50 11.56
CA SER A 67 -0.35 8.55 12.39
C SER A 67 -0.39 7.45 13.46
N SER A 68 0.47 6.45 13.37
CA SER A 68 0.62 5.34 14.30
C SER A 68 2.01 4.71 14.16
N ALA A 69 2.47 4.04 15.19
CA ALA A 69 3.69 3.23 15.20
C ALA A 69 3.48 1.80 14.67
N LEU A 70 2.27 1.44 14.23
CA LEU A 70 1.92 0.11 13.73
C LEU A 70 1.49 0.17 12.27
N SER A 71 1.71 -0.94 11.56
CA SER A 71 1.47 -1.09 10.14
C SER A 71 0.01 -0.81 9.73
N THR A 72 -0.96 -1.60 10.18
CA THR A 72 -2.38 -1.46 9.81
C THR A 72 -2.92 -0.05 10.00
N PRO A 73 -2.81 0.56 11.20
CA PRO A 73 -3.37 1.89 11.41
C PRO A 73 -2.66 2.99 10.59
N SER A 74 -1.36 2.89 10.37
CA SER A 74 -0.62 3.84 9.51
C SER A 74 -1.07 3.75 8.06
N ARG A 75 -1.19 2.53 7.51
CA ARG A 75 -1.66 2.27 6.16
C ARG A 75 -3.09 2.77 5.94
N TYR A 76 -3.96 2.54 6.93
CA TYR A 76 -5.32 3.07 6.88
C TYR A 76 -5.33 4.60 6.74
N SER A 77 -4.57 5.29 7.56
CA SER A 77 -4.52 6.75 7.52
C SER A 77 -3.96 7.27 6.22
N LEU A 78 -2.90 6.64 5.72
CA LEU A 78 -2.28 7.00 4.46
C LEU A 78 -3.27 6.92 3.29
N LEU A 79 -4.00 5.81 3.20
CA LEU A 79 -4.93 5.60 2.09
C LEU A 79 -6.22 6.42 2.21
N THR A 80 -6.67 6.74 3.42
CA THR A 80 -8.00 7.32 3.65
C THR A 80 -7.99 8.77 4.13
N GLY A 81 -6.83 9.32 4.48
CA GLY A 81 -6.72 10.64 5.10
C GLY A 81 -7.42 10.75 6.46
N ARG A 82 -7.73 9.62 7.11
CA ARG A 82 -8.46 9.57 8.37
C ARG A 82 -7.63 8.92 9.47
N TYR A 83 -7.63 9.49 10.64
CA TYR A 83 -6.94 8.92 11.78
C TYR A 83 -7.49 7.54 12.18
N PRO A 84 -6.61 6.56 12.53
CA PRO A 84 -7.01 5.17 12.76
C PRO A 84 -7.92 4.98 13.98
N TRP A 85 -7.79 5.79 15.01
CA TRP A 85 -8.65 5.71 16.22
C TRP A 85 -10.13 6.01 15.96
N ARG A 86 -10.47 6.54 14.76
CA ARG A 86 -11.86 6.73 14.31
C ARG A 86 -12.46 5.46 13.71
N THR A 87 -11.70 4.38 13.63
CA THR A 87 -12.16 3.07 13.14
C THR A 87 -12.60 2.17 14.29
N LYS A 88 -13.05 0.96 13.95
CA LYS A 88 -13.34 -0.09 14.94
C LYS A 88 -12.07 -0.66 15.55
N LEU A 89 -10.93 -0.61 14.87
CA LEU A 89 -9.64 -1.07 15.38
C LEU A 89 -9.10 -0.06 16.39
N LYS A 90 -9.15 -0.40 17.67
CA LYS A 90 -8.73 0.49 18.76
C LYS A 90 -7.28 0.29 19.20
N ARG A 91 -6.68 -0.84 18.85
CA ARG A 91 -5.28 -1.19 19.15
C ARG A 91 -4.82 -2.36 18.28
N GLY A 92 -3.52 -2.54 18.13
CA GLY A 92 -2.92 -3.64 17.37
C GLY A 92 -3.00 -3.45 15.85
N GLY A 93 -2.74 -4.52 15.14
CA GLY A 93 -2.91 -4.69 13.70
C GLY A 93 -4.00 -5.70 13.38
N LEU A 94 -4.20 -5.98 12.10
CA LEU A 94 -5.10 -7.01 11.61
C LEU A 94 -4.35 -8.32 11.37
N ASP A 95 -5.06 -9.43 11.48
CA ASP A 95 -4.58 -10.73 11.05
C ASP A 95 -4.83 -10.91 9.53
N GLY A 96 -4.21 -11.94 8.95
CA GLY A 96 -4.30 -12.17 7.50
C GLY A 96 -5.67 -12.64 7.01
N ASP A 97 -6.54 -13.10 7.91
CA ASP A 97 -7.93 -13.45 7.62
C ASP A 97 -8.94 -12.38 8.08
N SER A 98 -8.45 -11.25 8.59
CA SER A 98 -9.30 -10.16 9.03
C SER A 98 -10.15 -9.58 7.90
N PRO A 99 -11.43 -9.25 8.15
CA PRO A 99 -12.27 -8.60 7.15
C PRO A 99 -11.77 -7.18 6.82
N ALA A 100 -12.24 -6.64 5.70
CA ALA A 100 -11.88 -5.31 5.24
C ALA A 100 -12.09 -4.23 6.31
N MET A 101 -11.05 -3.47 6.61
CA MET A 101 -11.08 -2.37 7.59
C MET A 101 -11.61 -1.07 6.99
N ILE A 102 -11.40 -0.86 5.70
CA ILE A 102 -11.83 0.36 5.02
C ILE A 102 -13.32 0.23 4.70
N ASP A 103 -14.12 1.07 5.34
CA ASP A 103 -15.57 1.12 5.09
C ASP A 103 -15.86 1.31 3.60
N PRO A 104 -16.93 0.71 3.04
CA PRO A 104 -17.28 0.83 1.62
C PRO A 104 -17.39 2.29 1.15
N GLU A 105 -17.98 3.15 1.97
CA GLU A 105 -18.21 4.57 1.67
C GLU A 105 -16.95 5.44 1.85
N ARG A 106 -15.86 4.87 2.39
CA ARG A 106 -14.64 5.63 2.62
C ARG A 106 -13.81 5.69 1.36
N ARG A 107 -13.70 6.89 0.79
CA ARG A 107 -12.80 7.14 -0.34
C ARG A 107 -11.34 6.99 0.06
N THR A 108 -10.58 6.43 -0.86
CA THR A 108 -9.13 6.29 -0.78
C THR A 108 -8.42 7.28 -1.70
N ILE A 109 -7.14 7.48 -1.46
CA ILE A 109 -6.27 8.26 -2.35
C ILE A 109 -6.23 7.65 -3.76
N ALA A 110 -6.27 6.32 -3.88
CA ALA A 110 -6.30 5.63 -5.18
C ALA A 110 -7.57 5.97 -5.97
N GLN A 111 -8.74 5.94 -5.33
CA GLN A 111 -10.00 6.37 -5.96
C GLN A 111 -9.98 7.84 -6.37
N MET A 112 -9.30 8.69 -5.60
CA MET A 112 -9.14 10.10 -5.97
C MET A 112 -8.28 10.23 -7.23
N PHE A 113 -7.16 9.52 -7.32
CA PHE A 113 -6.30 9.54 -8.50
C PHE A 113 -6.98 8.94 -9.73
N SER A 114 -7.64 7.79 -9.58
CA SER A 114 -8.41 7.16 -10.67
C SER A 114 -9.50 8.09 -11.21
N ALA A 115 -10.23 8.79 -10.33
CA ALA A 115 -11.24 9.78 -10.72
C ALA A 115 -10.66 10.99 -11.46
N ASN A 116 -9.35 11.22 -11.36
CA ASN A 116 -8.62 12.26 -12.08
C ASN A 116 -7.82 11.74 -13.28
N GLY A 117 -8.11 10.52 -13.74
CA GLY A 117 -7.55 9.94 -14.95
C GLY A 117 -6.18 9.32 -14.80
N TYR A 118 -5.74 9.03 -13.59
CA TYR A 118 -4.51 8.25 -13.35
C TYR A 118 -4.79 6.76 -13.41
N ASN A 119 -3.87 6.01 -13.98
CA ASN A 119 -3.76 4.58 -13.74
C ASN A 119 -3.11 4.38 -12.37
N THR A 120 -3.65 3.46 -11.58
CA THR A 120 -3.25 3.28 -10.18
C THR A 120 -2.82 1.84 -9.92
N ALA A 121 -1.70 1.67 -9.22
CA ALA A 121 -1.22 0.36 -8.81
C ALA A 121 -0.80 0.37 -7.33
N CYS A 122 -0.99 -0.76 -6.67
CA CYS A 122 -0.48 -1.01 -5.33
C CYS A 122 0.34 -2.30 -5.35
N ILE A 123 1.59 -2.18 -4.92
CA ILE A 123 2.53 -3.32 -4.88
C ILE A 123 2.97 -3.51 -3.44
N GLY A 124 2.97 -4.76 -2.98
CA GLY A 124 3.48 -5.13 -1.67
C GLY A 124 2.42 -5.46 -0.62
N LYS A 125 2.77 -5.25 0.64
CA LYS A 125 1.95 -5.55 1.80
C LYS A 125 0.69 -4.68 1.84
N TRP A 126 -0.49 -5.32 1.90
CA TRP A 126 -1.78 -4.62 2.08
C TRP A 126 -2.07 -4.31 3.56
N HIS A 127 -2.27 -5.33 4.35
CA HIS A 127 -2.49 -5.30 5.80
C HIS A 127 -3.65 -4.41 6.27
N LEU A 128 -4.70 -4.31 5.47
CA LEU A 128 -5.94 -3.58 5.79
C LEU A 128 -7.17 -4.48 5.77
N GLY A 129 -6.94 -5.80 5.72
CA GLY A 129 -7.99 -6.79 5.60
C GLY A 129 -8.70 -6.72 4.25
N TRP A 130 -9.41 -7.77 3.95
CA TRP A 130 -10.33 -7.92 2.83
C TRP A 130 -11.28 -9.07 3.11
N ASP A 131 -12.30 -9.23 2.30
CA ASP A 131 -13.26 -10.30 2.51
C ASP A 131 -12.87 -11.50 1.64
N TRP A 132 -12.32 -12.52 2.30
CA TRP A 132 -12.05 -13.81 1.69
C TRP A 132 -13.34 -14.53 1.30
N GLY A 133 -13.28 -15.37 0.27
CA GLY A 133 -14.28 -16.41 0.05
C GLY A 133 -14.11 -17.54 1.07
N TYR A 134 -15.23 -18.11 1.55
CA TYR A 134 -15.22 -19.18 2.54
C TYR A 134 -16.02 -20.38 2.08
N THR A 135 -15.58 -21.58 2.47
CA THR A 135 -16.38 -22.80 2.34
C THR A 135 -17.38 -22.88 3.48
N ASN A 136 -18.57 -23.44 3.22
CA ASN A 136 -19.54 -23.87 4.23
C ASN A 136 -19.96 -22.84 5.29
N ASN A 137 -20.08 -21.56 4.93
CA ASN A 137 -20.37 -20.46 5.88
C ASN A 137 -19.34 -20.29 7.02
N GLY A 138 -18.17 -20.91 6.89
CA GLY A 138 -17.03 -20.68 7.78
C GLY A 138 -16.55 -19.21 7.72
N ARG A 139 -15.82 -18.78 8.73
CA ARG A 139 -15.23 -17.44 8.80
C ARG A 139 -13.88 -17.45 9.51
N SER A 140 -13.19 -18.56 9.48
CA SER A 140 -11.85 -18.68 10.06
C SER A 140 -10.83 -18.99 8.98
N MET A 141 -9.57 -18.82 9.27
CA MET A 141 -8.45 -19.08 8.38
C MET A 141 -8.54 -20.43 7.65
N LYS A 142 -8.92 -21.47 8.36
CA LYS A 142 -9.06 -22.84 7.81
C LYS A 142 -10.23 -23.02 6.85
N ASP A 143 -11.18 -22.11 6.87
CA ASP A 143 -12.39 -22.17 6.05
C ASP A 143 -12.25 -21.34 4.76
N ILE A 144 -11.12 -20.64 4.58
CA ILE A 144 -10.85 -19.83 3.39
C ILE A 144 -10.78 -20.74 2.17
N ASP A 145 -11.54 -20.38 1.15
CA ASP A 145 -11.43 -20.98 -0.19
C ASP A 145 -10.61 -20.04 -1.08
N PHE A 146 -9.32 -20.34 -1.21
CA PHE A 146 -8.36 -19.53 -1.98
C PHE A 146 -8.62 -19.56 -3.50
N SER A 147 -9.51 -20.41 -3.98
CA SER A 147 -9.94 -20.41 -5.39
C SER A 147 -10.97 -19.31 -5.70
N LEU A 148 -11.63 -18.78 -4.67
CA LEU A 148 -12.65 -17.76 -4.79
C LEU A 148 -12.02 -16.36 -4.84
N PRO A 149 -12.67 -15.41 -5.54
CA PRO A 149 -12.19 -14.03 -5.58
C PRO A 149 -12.36 -13.35 -4.22
N ILE A 150 -11.36 -12.54 -3.90
CA ILE A 150 -11.34 -11.63 -2.75
C ILE A 150 -12.24 -10.43 -3.06
N LYS A 151 -12.96 -9.93 -2.04
CA LYS A 151 -13.77 -8.73 -2.11
C LYS A 151 -13.27 -7.66 -1.14
N ASN A 152 -13.60 -6.42 -1.41
CA ASN A 152 -13.19 -5.26 -0.60
C ASN A 152 -11.67 -5.12 -0.42
N GLY A 153 -10.91 -5.72 -1.35
CA GLY A 153 -9.45 -5.62 -1.45
C GLY A 153 -8.99 -4.36 -2.17
N PRO A 154 -7.70 -4.28 -2.51
CA PRO A 154 -7.09 -3.12 -3.14
C PRO A 154 -7.80 -2.66 -4.42
N THR A 155 -8.20 -3.59 -5.28
CA THR A 155 -8.88 -3.26 -6.54
C THR A 155 -10.26 -2.66 -6.32
N ASP A 156 -10.98 -3.06 -5.28
CA ASP A 156 -12.25 -2.45 -4.88
C ASP A 156 -12.07 -1.09 -4.20
N LYS A 157 -10.83 -0.74 -3.85
CA LYS A 157 -10.46 0.52 -3.21
C LYS A 157 -9.76 1.49 -4.15
N GLY A 158 -9.85 1.26 -5.47
CA GLY A 158 -9.48 2.21 -6.52
C GLY A 158 -8.11 1.99 -7.14
N PHE A 159 -7.46 0.87 -6.86
CA PHE A 159 -6.28 0.46 -7.60
C PHE A 159 -6.68 -0.38 -8.82
N ASP A 160 -6.18 -0.02 -9.99
CA ASP A 160 -6.39 -0.76 -11.24
C ASP A 160 -5.59 -2.07 -11.25
N TYR A 161 -4.49 -2.11 -10.50
CA TYR A 161 -3.64 -3.28 -10.34
C TYR A 161 -3.18 -3.44 -8.90
N TYR A 162 -3.12 -4.67 -8.44
CA TYR A 162 -2.52 -5.06 -7.17
C TYR A 162 -1.68 -6.31 -7.32
N PHE A 163 -0.50 -6.31 -6.70
CA PHE A 163 0.29 -7.52 -6.45
C PHE A 163 0.96 -7.43 -5.09
N GLY A 164 0.79 -8.44 -4.24
CA GLY A 164 1.40 -8.43 -2.92
C GLY A 164 0.88 -9.49 -1.97
N ILE A 165 1.00 -9.21 -0.67
CA ILE A 165 0.63 -10.14 0.41
C ILE A 165 -0.50 -9.58 1.28
N PRO A 166 -1.33 -10.48 1.87
CA PRO A 166 -2.52 -10.11 2.66
C PRO A 166 -2.22 -9.21 3.86
N ALA A 167 -1.23 -9.62 4.63
CA ALA A 167 -0.84 -8.99 5.88
C ALA A 167 0.67 -8.76 5.92
N SER A 168 1.30 -8.91 7.08
CA SER A 168 2.75 -8.83 7.23
C SER A 168 3.41 -10.17 6.88
N LEU A 169 4.72 -10.14 6.57
CA LEU A 169 5.49 -11.35 6.26
C LEU A 169 5.53 -12.37 7.42
N ASP A 170 5.29 -11.94 8.64
CA ASP A 170 5.19 -12.78 9.83
C ASP A 170 3.79 -13.37 10.07
N ILE A 171 2.77 -12.95 9.32
CA ILE A 171 1.35 -13.27 9.54
C ILE A 171 0.78 -14.07 8.37
N SER A 172 0.29 -15.29 8.66
CA SER A 172 -0.42 -16.17 7.69
C SER A 172 -1.80 -15.57 7.30
N PRO A 173 -2.36 -15.93 6.11
CA PRO A 173 -1.84 -16.90 5.14
C PRO A 173 -0.71 -16.34 4.29
N TYR A 174 0.26 -17.18 3.99
CA TYR A 174 1.42 -16.82 3.17
C TYR A 174 1.12 -17.14 1.70
N VAL A 175 0.46 -16.21 1.06
CA VAL A 175 0.10 -16.29 -0.37
C VAL A 175 0.36 -14.95 -1.04
N TYR A 176 0.75 -14.99 -2.29
CA TYR A 176 0.64 -13.80 -3.13
C TYR A 176 -0.79 -13.64 -3.61
N VAL A 177 -1.17 -12.41 -3.83
CA VAL A 177 -2.47 -12.05 -4.40
C VAL A 177 -2.21 -11.12 -5.57
N GLU A 178 -2.74 -11.48 -6.72
CA GLU A 178 -2.79 -10.62 -7.90
C GLU A 178 -4.22 -10.14 -8.12
N ASN A 179 -4.39 -8.83 -8.09
CA ASN A 179 -5.68 -8.16 -8.16
C ASN A 179 -6.63 -8.64 -7.04
N ASN A 180 -7.49 -9.60 -7.34
CA ASN A 180 -8.48 -10.12 -6.39
C ASN A 180 -8.42 -11.65 -6.23
N LYS A 181 -7.30 -12.29 -6.60
CA LYS A 181 -7.14 -13.74 -6.51
C LYS A 181 -5.80 -14.11 -5.90
N ALA A 182 -5.79 -15.14 -5.07
CA ALA A 182 -4.55 -15.79 -4.69
C ALA A 182 -3.89 -16.41 -5.93
N THR A 183 -2.56 -16.27 -6.04
CA THR A 183 -1.78 -16.80 -7.17
C THR A 183 -1.66 -18.31 -7.12
N SER A 184 -1.70 -18.86 -5.91
CA SER A 184 -1.72 -20.31 -5.68
C SER A 184 -2.60 -20.68 -4.49
N ILE A 185 -3.05 -21.93 -4.48
CA ILE A 185 -3.77 -22.50 -3.33
C ILE A 185 -2.71 -23.00 -2.33
N PRO A 186 -2.83 -22.69 -1.04
CA PRO A 186 -1.95 -23.24 -0.02
C PRO A 186 -1.88 -24.76 -0.05
N ASP A 187 -0.68 -25.30 -0.10
CA ASP A 187 -0.40 -26.73 -0.18
C ASP A 187 0.55 -27.25 0.90
N HIS A 188 1.14 -26.33 1.67
CA HIS A 188 2.03 -26.66 2.78
C HIS A 188 1.86 -25.70 3.95
N VAL A 189 2.55 -25.99 5.04
CA VAL A 189 2.59 -25.19 6.26
C VAL A 189 4.01 -24.73 6.52
N ILE A 190 4.17 -23.43 6.74
CA ILE A 190 5.42 -22.87 7.26
C ILE A 190 5.38 -22.99 8.78
N GLU A 191 6.38 -23.64 9.35
CA GLU A 191 6.49 -23.79 10.80
C GLU A 191 6.90 -22.47 11.48
N PRO A 192 6.42 -22.21 12.70
CA PRO A 192 6.77 -20.99 13.42
C PRO A 192 8.30 -20.91 13.65
N GLN A 193 8.92 -19.84 13.20
CA GLN A 193 10.34 -19.58 13.40
C GLN A 193 10.54 -18.64 14.58
N LYS A 194 10.96 -19.20 15.73
CA LYS A 194 11.23 -18.43 16.96
C LYS A 194 12.70 -18.06 17.16
N LYS A 195 13.62 -18.63 16.36
CA LYS A 195 15.07 -18.56 16.62
C LYS A 195 15.81 -17.46 15.84
N ASN A 196 15.20 -16.89 14.83
CA ASN A 196 15.85 -15.86 14.03
C ASN A 196 15.03 -14.57 14.15
N LEU A 197 15.56 -13.58 14.88
CA LEU A 197 14.89 -12.28 15.04
C LEU A 197 14.65 -11.55 13.69
N ALA A 198 15.39 -11.93 12.66
CA ALA A 198 15.23 -11.33 11.33
C ALA A 198 14.00 -11.86 10.56
N LEU A 199 13.47 -13.04 10.96
CA LEU A 199 12.31 -13.66 10.33
C LEU A 199 11.44 -14.30 11.42
N LEU A 200 10.77 -13.46 12.21
CA LEU A 200 9.72 -13.90 13.13
C LEU A 200 8.49 -14.28 12.29
N MET A 201 8.27 -15.58 12.09
CA MET A 201 7.08 -16.09 11.44
C MET A 201 6.19 -16.82 12.45
N HIS A 202 4.92 -16.48 12.47
CA HIS A 202 3.96 -17.12 13.38
C HIS A 202 3.60 -18.53 12.92
N GLY A 203 4.00 -18.89 11.70
CA GLY A 203 3.63 -20.14 11.06
C GLY A 203 2.24 -20.09 10.44
N GLY A 204 1.94 -21.02 9.55
CA GLY A 204 0.64 -21.14 8.93
C GLY A 204 0.68 -21.60 7.48
N MET A 205 -0.50 -21.60 6.85
CA MET A 205 -0.68 -22.10 5.48
C MET A 205 0.06 -21.21 4.47
N ALA A 206 0.74 -21.85 3.52
CA ALA A 206 1.50 -21.19 2.48
C ALA A 206 1.19 -21.76 1.09
N GLY A 207 1.17 -20.88 0.10
CA GLY A 207 1.02 -21.23 -1.30
C GLY A 207 2.27 -21.89 -1.88
N ALA A 208 2.09 -22.69 -2.92
CA ALA A 208 3.18 -23.39 -3.61
C ALA A 208 4.28 -22.47 -4.15
N ASP A 209 3.92 -21.25 -4.47
CA ASP A 209 4.78 -20.20 -5.02
C ASP A 209 5.38 -19.25 -3.97
N PHE A 210 5.12 -19.49 -2.67
CA PHE A 210 5.54 -18.60 -1.60
C PHE A 210 6.71 -19.20 -0.80
N THR A 211 7.81 -18.45 -0.75
CA THR A 211 8.89 -18.66 0.20
C THR A 211 9.22 -17.34 0.91
N PRO A 212 9.45 -17.35 2.23
CA PRO A 212 9.70 -16.11 2.98
C PRO A 212 10.90 -15.32 2.45
N GLU A 213 11.96 -16.02 2.05
CA GLU A 213 13.22 -15.43 1.58
C GLU A 213 13.08 -14.76 0.22
N GLU A 214 12.12 -15.22 -0.60
CA GLU A 214 11.88 -14.70 -1.94
C GLU A 214 10.74 -13.69 -1.97
N CYS A 215 10.09 -13.43 -0.84
CA CYS A 215 8.95 -12.52 -0.81
C CYS A 215 9.32 -11.11 -1.32
N PHE A 216 10.43 -10.55 -0.85
CA PHE A 216 10.87 -9.22 -1.29
C PHE A 216 11.35 -9.19 -2.74
N PRO A 217 12.14 -10.16 -3.24
CA PRO A 217 12.48 -10.22 -4.65
C PRO A 217 11.29 -10.36 -5.60
N ASN A 218 10.19 -10.97 -5.13
CA ASN A 218 9.01 -11.24 -5.95
C ASN A 218 7.96 -10.09 -5.92
N ILE A 219 8.06 -9.19 -4.96
CA ILE A 219 7.20 -8.01 -4.84
C ILE A 219 7.95 -6.75 -5.27
#